data_462b367c15b94bd5d5f68a183cd5d9ff
#
_entry.id   462b367c15b94bd5d5f68a183cd5d9ff
#
_cell.length_a   1.000
_cell.length_b   1.000
_cell.length_c   1.000
_cell.angle_alpha   90.00
_cell.angle_beta   90.00
_cell.angle_gamma   90.00
#
_symmetry.space_group_name_H-M   'P 1'
#
loop_
_entity.id
_entity.type
_entity.pdbx_description
1 polymer ?
#
loop_
_entity_poly.entity_id
_entity_poly.type
_entity_poly.pdbx_seq_one_letter_code
_entity_poly.pdbx_strand_id
1 'polypeptide(L)'
;GGSTITQQLAKNVFLSNERTYERKVREIFIALDLEKKYTKDQILEFYINNIYFANGYYGIEAASRGYFNKPAKDLDLAEAVFLCSIPNRPSFYNPLEHYQNTLKRKNRILKQMLDEDCISAAEYSDANYEKIVLKPAQAIKTQNYMTTYAVSCATKALMKARGFEFKYKFKNDEEKKQYDKEYDKLYDECHNSLYTGGYRIYTSLTKKQQ
;
A
#
# COMPACT_ATOMS: atom_id res chain seq x y z
N GLY A 1 -11.24 2.76 17.12
CA GLY A 1 -12.51 2.98 16.42
C GLY A 1 -13.14 1.65 16.05
N GLY A 2 -14.49 1.57 16.09
CA GLY A 2 -15.26 0.35 15.90
C GLY A 2 -15.57 0.01 14.43
N SER A 3 -14.72 0.36 13.47
CA SER A 3 -14.95 -0.02 12.05
C SER A 3 -14.43 -1.42 11.78
N THR A 4 -15.24 -2.23 11.06
CA THR A 4 -14.83 -3.56 10.58
C THR A 4 -13.74 -3.48 9.50
N ILE A 5 -13.10 -4.62 9.19
CA ILE A 5 -12.14 -4.73 8.08
C ILE A 5 -12.81 -4.35 6.77
N THR A 6 -14.04 -4.81 6.53
CA THR A 6 -14.81 -4.49 5.32
C THR A 6 -15.08 -2.99 5.18
N GLN A 7 -15.43 -2.31 6.28
CA GLN A 7 -15.61 -0.86 6.30
C GLN A 7 -14.29 -0.11 6.04
N GLN A 8 -13.18 -0.60 6.59
CA GLN A 8 -11.87 -0.02 6.32
C GLN A 8 -11.46 -0.20 4.86
N LEU A 9 -11.73 -1.37 4.27
CA LEU A 9 -11.52 -1.62 2.86
C LEU A 9 -12.37 -0.67 2.00
N ALA A 10 -13.67 -0.57 2.29
CA ALA A 10 -14.59 0.33 1.60
C ALA A 10 -14.07 1.78 1.62
N LYS A 11 -13.62 2.26 2.80
CA LYS A 11 -13.04 3.59 2.94
C LYS A 11 -11.77 3.76 2.09
N ASN A 12 -10.85 2.81 2.15
CA ASN A 12 -9.53 2.95 1.53
C ASN A 12 -9.58 2.88 -0.01
N VAL A 13 -10.52 2.10 -0.56
CA VAL A 13 -10.58 1.82 -2.01
C VAL A 13 -11.57 2.73 -2.74
N PHE A 14 -12.72 3.05 -2.12
CA PHE A 14 -13.84 3.67 -2.83
C PHE A 14 -14.16 5.09 -2.36
N LEU A 15 -13.58 5.56 -1.23
CA LEU A 15 -13.98 6.82 -0.62
C LEU A 15 -12.78 7.75 -0.40
N SER A 16 -13.08 9.07 -0.28
CA SER A 16 -12.08 10.08 0.09
C SER A 16 -11.74 10.02 1.59
N ASN A 17 -10.64 10.70 1.96
CA ASN A 17 -10.22 10.82 3.37
C ASN A 17 -10.99 11.87 4.18
N GLU A 18 -12.03 12.48 3.61
CA GLU A 18 -12.90 13.45 4.29
C GLU A 18 -13.60 12.83 5.49
N ARG A 19 -13.75 13.61 6.56
CA ARG A 19 -14.39 13.17 7.80
C ARG A 19 -15.83 13.72 7.87
N THR A 20 -16.72 13.16 7.04
CA THR A 20 -18.13 13.54 7.02
C THR A 20 -19.04 12.39 7.42
N TYR A 21 -20.22 12.71 7.95
CA TYR A 21 -21.25 11.70 8.26
C TYR A 21 -21.73 11.00 6.98
N GLU A 22 -21.90 11.75 5.90
CA GLU A 22 -22.31 11.23 4.60
C GLU A 22 -21.33 10.16 4.09
N ARG A 23 -20.02 10.45 4.15
CA ARG A 23 -19.00 9.47 3.81
C ARG A 23 -19.12 8.21 4.68
N LYS A 24 -19.39 8.36 5.99
CA LYS A 24 -19.53 7.19 6.89
C LYS A 24 -20.74 6.34 6.56
N VAL A 25 -21.83 6.96 6.16
CA VAL A 25 -23.03 6.24 5.70
C VAL A 25 -22.72 5.48 4.40
N ARG A 26 -22.08 6.11 3.41
CA ARG A 26 -21.64 5.45 2.17
C ARG A 26 -20.70 4.27 2.45
N GLU A 27 -19.76 4.43 3.40
CA GLU A 27 -18.84 3.37 3.83
C GLU A 27 -19.60 2.12 4.30
N ILE A 28 -20.67 2.29 5.09
CA ILE A 28 -21.49 1.19 5.59
C ILE A 28 -22.21 0.47 4.42
N PHE A 29 -22.84 1.20 3.51
CA PHE A 29 -23.54 0.61 2.37
C PHE A 29 -22.58 -0.16 1.44
N ILE A 30 -21.41 0.43 1.12
CA ILE A 30 -20.39 -0.24 0.32
C ILE A 30 -19.89 -1.50 1.03
N ALA A 31 -19.67 -1.45 2.35
CA ALA A 31 -19.25 -2.62 3.11
C ALA A 31 -20.29 -3.75 3.06
N LEU A 32 -21.57 -3.44 3.20
CA LEU A 32 -22.66 -4.43 3.06
C LEU A 32 -22.72 -5.04 1.66
N ASP A 33 -22.49 -4.24 0.63
CA ASP A 33 -22.46 -4.74 -0.75
C ASP A 33 -21.24 -5.63 -1.02
N LEU A 34 -20.09 -5.29 -0.43
CA LEU A 34 -18.90 -6.15 -0.50
C LEU A 34 -19.15 -7.51 0.17
N GLU A 35 -19.73 -7.52 1.36
CA GLU A 35 -20.04 -8.74 2.12
C GLU A 35 -21.09 -9.63 1.44
N LYS A 36 -21.96 -9.06 0.59
CA LYS A 36 -22.89 -9.83 -0.25
C LYS A 36 -22.23 -10.47 -1.47
N LYS A 37 -21.18 -9.83 -2.02
CA LYS A 37 -20.55 -10.21 -3.29
C LYS A 37 -19.32 -11.10 -3.12
N TYR A 38 -18.62 -10.98 -2.00
CA TYR A 38 -17.32 -11.60 -1.76
C TYR A 38 -17.30 -12.38 -0.46
N THR A 39 -16.54 -13.46 -0.44
CA THR A 39 -16.30 -14.23 0.79
C THR A 39 -15.42 -13.43 1.77
N LYS A 40 -15.41 -13.86 3.03
CA LYS A 40 -14.53 -13.25 4.05
C LYS A 40 -13.06 -13.30 3.65
N ASP A 41 -12.62 -14.41 3.07
CA ASP A 41 -11.22 -14.60 2.63
C ASP A 41 -10.87 -13.65 1.48
N GLN A 42 -11.77 -13.47 0.52
CA GLN A 42 -11.58 -12.51 -0.56
C GLN A 42 -11.54 -11.06 -0.04
N ILE A 43 -12.41 -10.71 0.91
CA ILE A 43 -12.39 -9.39 1.55
C ILE A 43 -11.09 -9.17 2.31
N LEU A 44 -10.61 -10.19 3.03
CA LEU A 44 -9.34 -10.13 3.75
C LEU A 44 -8.16 -9.99 2.78
N GLU A 45 -8.16 -10.73 1.68
CA GLU A 45 -7.15 -10.62 0.62
C GLU A 45 -7.13 -9.21 0.02
N PHE A 46 -8.30 -8.66 -0.34
CA PHE A 46 -8.39 -7.28 -0.81
C PHE A 46 -7.89 -6.28 0.22
N TYR A 47 -8.24 -6.48 1.49
CA TYR A 47 -7.81 -5.61 2.58
C TYR A 47 -6.29 -5.61 2.73
N ILE A 48 -5.68 -6.79 2.87
CA ILE A 48 -4.25 -6.92 3.12
C ILE A 48 -3.40 -6.44 1.94
N ASN A 49 -3.94 -6.53 0.73
CA ASN A 49 -3.28 -6.03 -0.48
C ASN A 49 -3.44 -4.52 -0.70
N ASN A 50 -4.28 -3.83 0.09
CA ASN A 50 -4.54 -2.40 -0.09
C ASN A 50 -4.21 -1.52 1.12
N ILE A 51 -4.07 -2.06 2.32
CA ILE A 51 -3.83 -1.25 3.51
C ILE A 51 -2.43 -0.65 3.53
N TYR A 52 -2.30 0.47 4.25
CA TYR A 52 -1.06 1.21 4.38
C TYR A 52 -0.18 0.65 5.49
N PHE A 53 1.06 0.30 5.15
CA PHE A 53 2.07 -0.26 6.05
C PHE A 53 3.20 0.72 6.39
N ALA A 54 2.96 2.03 6.41
CA ALA A 54 3.95 3.10 6.56
C ALA A 54 4.97 3.18 5.39
N ASN A 55 5.81 4.21 5.38
CA ASN A 55 6.90 4.43 4.43
C ASN A 55 6.52 4.32 2.93
N GLY A 56 5.26 4.65 2.60
CA GLY A 56 4.76 4.57 1.22
C GLY A 56 4.38 3.17 0.75
N TYR A 57 4.44 2.15 1.61
CA TYR A 57 4.08 0.79 1.23
C TYR A 57 2.58 0.54 1.42
N TYR A 58 1.91 0.23 0.32
CA TYR A 58 0.51 -0.20 0.28
C TYR A 58 0.45 -1.66 -0.14
N GLY A 59 -0.23 -2.47 0.67
CA GLY A 59 -0.32 -3.91 0.52
C GLY A 59 0.87 -4.69 1.07
N ILE A 60 0.59 -5.94 1.45
CA ILE A 60 1.55 -6.82 2.16
C ILE A 60 2.78 -7.16 1.31
N GLU A 61 2.61 -7.33 -0.01
CA GLU A 61 3.73 -7.64 -0.90
C GLU A 61 4.73 -6.48 -0.97
N ALA A 62 4.23 -5.23 -1.09
CA ALA A 62 5.06 -4.04 -1.09
C ALA A 62 5.77 -3.87 0.27
N ALA A 63 5.06 -4.09 1.37
CA ALA A 63 5.62 -4.02 2.72
C ALA A 63 6.69 -5.09 2.96
N SER A 64 6.44 -6.35 2.56
CA SER A 64 7.39 -7.45 2.70
C SER A 64 8.69 -7.16 1.94
N ARG A 65 8.57 -6.76 0.68
CA ARG A 65 9.75 -6.36 -0.13
C ARG A 65 10.45 -5.14 0.43
N GLY A 66 9.68 -4.15 0.88
CA GLY A 66 10.21 -2.91 1.42
C GLY A 66 10.96 -3.08 2.74
N TYR A 67 10.47 -3.91 3.65
CA TYR A 67 11.08 -4.10 4.97
C TYR A 67 12.03 -5.29 5.06
N PHE A 68 11.77 -6.38 4.32
CA PHE A 68 12.50 -7.64 4.42
C PHE A 68 13.21 -8.05 3.13
N ASN A 69 13.02 -7.33 2.04
CA ASN A 69 13.57 -7.62 0.71
C ASN A 69 13.24 -9.05 0.22
N LYS A 70 12.05 -9.55 0.55
CA LYS A 70 11.53 -10.85 0.12
C LYS A 70 10.04 -10.79 -0.21
N PRO A 71 9.52 -11.72 -1.04
CA PRO A 71 8.08 -11.76 -1.34
C PRO A 71 7.26 -12.14 -0.09
N ALA A 72 6.00 -11.68 -0.03
CA ALA A 72 5.13 -11.90 1.13
C ALA A 72 4.89 -13.38 1.45
N LYS A 73 4.89 -14.26 0.44
CA LYS A 73 4.74 -15.71 0.60
C LYS A 73 5.88 -16.37 1.39
N ASP A 74 7.04 -15.72 1.48
CA ASP A 74 8.25 -16.22 2.15
C ASP A 74 8.42 -15.61 3.55
N LEU A 75 7.42 -14.86 4.03
CA LEU A 75 7.39 -14.36 5.41
C LEU A 75 7.16 -15.54 6.38
N ASP A 76 7.96 -15.58 7.43
CA ASP A 76 7.65 -16.42 8.58
C ASP A 76 6.59 -15.78 9.49
N LEU A 77 6.16 -16.51 10.52
CA LEU A 77 5.11 -16.06 11.44
C LEU A 77 5.51 -14.75 12.17
N ALA A 78 6.76 -14.65 12.62
CA ALA A 78 7.23 -13.49 13.36
C ALA A 78 7.21 -12.22 12.51
N GLU A 79 7.69 -12.31 11.27
CA GLU A 79 7.70 -11.22 10.30
C GLU A 79 6.29 -10.83 9.84
N ALA A 80 5.43 -11.82 9.57
CA ALA A 80 4.04 -11.58 9.19
C ALA A 80 3.29 -10.81 10.29
N VAL A 81 3.41 -11.25 11.55
CA VAL A 81 2.78 -10.56 12.70
C VAL A 81 3.42 -9.19 12.96
N PHE A 82 4.73 -9.06 12.71
CA PHE A 82 5.40 -7.76 12.78
C PHE A 82 4.81 -6.76 11.78
N LEU A 83 4.62 -7.16 10.52
CA LEU A 83 3.95 -6.31 9.52
C LEU A 83 2.50 -6.02 9.92
N CYS A 84 1.72 -7.02 10.38
CA CYS A 84 0.34 -6.83 10.84
C CYS A 84 0.22 -5.84 12.01
N SER A 85 1.32 -5.53 12.70
CA SER A 85 1.35 -4.54 13.77
C SER A 85 1.21 -3.09 13.26
N ILE A 86 1.60 -2.81 12.01
CA ILE A 86 1.77 -1.46 11.47
C ILE A 86 0.43 -0.75 11.16
N PRO A 87 -0.55 -1.39 10.46
CA PRO A 87 -1.72 -0.69 9.93
C PRO A 87 -2.63 -0.02 10.96
N ASN A 88 -2.57 -0.46 12.20
CA ASN A 88 -3.39 0.13 13.27
C ASN A 88 -3.07 1.62 13.52
N ARG A 89 -1.79 1.99 13.54
CA ARG A 89 -1.28 3.37 13.68
C ARG A 89 0.06 3.49 12.95
N PRO A 90 0.06 3.63 11.60
CA PRO A 90 1.26 3.50 10.78
C PRO A 90 2.41 4.45 11.17
N SER A 91 2.11 5.69 11.57
CA SER A 91 3.15 6.62 12.04
C SER A 91 3.75 6.20 13.38
N PHE A 92 2.96 5.63 14.30
CA PHE A 92 3.43 5.22 15.64
C PHE A 92 4.13 3.85 15.62
N TYR A 93 3.73 2.98 14.68
CA TYR A 93 4.31 1.65 14.48
C TYR A 93 5.17 1.59 13.20
N ASN A 94 5.75 2.72 12.77
CA ASN A 94 6.70 2.74 11.67
C ASN A 94 7.98 2.00 12.06
N PRO A 95 8.31 0.87 11.41
CA PRO A 95 9.47 0.06 11.82
C PRO A 95 10.81 0.76 11.66
N LEU A 96 10.94 1.71 10.73
CA LEU A 96 12.18 2.44 10.49
C LEU A 96 12.43 3.54 11.53
N GLU A 97 11.38 4.08 12.12
CA GLU A 97 11.47 5.18 13.10
C GLU A 97 11.20 4.68 14.53
N HIS A 98 10.27 3.75 14.68
CA HIS A 98 9.73 3.29 15.96
C HIS A 98 9.74 1.76 16.10
N TYR A 99 10.85 1.13 15.73
CA TYR A 99 11.02 -0.33 15.73
C TYR A 99 10.53 -1.02 17.03
N GLN A 100 10.89 -0.45 18.19
CA GLN A 100 10.51 -1.02 19.48
C GLN A 100 9.00 -1.00 19.74
N ASN A 101 8.29 0.00 19.23
CA ASN A 101 6.84 0.06 19.35
C ASN A 101 6.17 -1.06 18.53
N THR A 102 6.69 -1.28 17.32
CA THR A 102 6.23 -2.35 16.42
C THR A 102 6.51 -3.71 17.03
N LEU A 103 7.71 -3.92 17.58
CA LEU A 103 8.09 -5.17 18.22
C LEU A 103 7.22 -5.49 19.45
N LYS A 104 6.99 -4.50 20.34
CA LYS A 104 6.09 -4.66 21.49
C LYS A 104 4.67 -5.04 21.05
N ARG A 105 4.19 -4.46 19.95
CA ARG A 105 2.88 -4.79 19.40
C ARG A 105 2.85 -6.19 18.79
N LYS A 106 3.90 -6.59 18.04
CA LYS A 106 4.08 -7.97 17.54
C LYS A 106 3.92 -8.98 18.68
N ASN A 107 4.67 -8.79 19.76
CA ASN A 107 4.65 -9.72 20.89
C ASN A 107 3.26 -9.78 21.54
N ARG A 108 2.54 -8.65 21.64
CA ARG A 108 1.17 -8.64 22.16
C ARG A 108 0.19 -9.38 21.23
N ILE A 109 0.33 -9.23 19.91
CA ILE A 109 -0.51 -9.94 18.94
C ILE A 109 -0.22 -11.44 19.00
N LEU A 110 1.05 -11.86 19.02
CA LEU A 110 1.43 -13.26 19.19
C LEU A 110 0.84 -13.86 20.46
N LYS A 111 0.88 -13.13 21.59
CA LYS A 111 0.28 -13.59 22.84
C LYS A 111 -1.23 -13.78 22.70
N GLN A 112 -1.92 -12.83 22.04
CA GLN A 112 -3.36 -12.94 21.78
C GLN A 112 -3.66 -14.13 20.86
N MET A 113 -2.86 -14.38 19.83
CA MET A 113 -3.03 -15.54 18.94
C MET A 113 -2.88 -16.86 19.70
N LEU A 114 -1.96 -16.93 20.68
CA LEU A 114 -1.83 -18.07 21.56
C LEU A 114 -3.05 -18.23 22.49
N ASP A 115 -3.50 -17.13 23.09
CA ASP A 115 -4.64 -17.15 24.04
C ASP A 115 -5.97 -17.50 23.32
N GLU A 116 -6.06 -17.28 22.01
CA GLU A 116 -7.21 -17.62 21.16
C GLU A 116 -7.00 -18.95 20.40
N ASP A 117 -6.00 -19.76 20.77
CA ASP A 117 -5.67 -21.06 20.15
C ASP A 117 -5.42 -20.98 18.62
N CYS A 118 -5.04 -19.79 18.10
CA CYS A 118 -4.70 -19.60 16.70
C CYS A 118 -3.31 -20.14 16.34
N ILE A 119 -2.42 -20.23 17.32
CA ILE A 119 -1.06 -20.79 17.21
C ILE A 119 -0.77 -21.66 18.42
N SER A 120 0.10 -22.64 18.25
CA SER A 120 0.60 -23.49 19.35
C SER A 120 1.59 -22.74 20.24
N ALA A 121 1.83 -23.28 21.44
CA ALA A 121 2.84 -22.76 22.36
C ALA A 121 4.27 -22.79 21.76
N ALA A 122 4.57 -23.78 20.93
CA ALA A 122 5.85 -23.88 20.23
C ALA A 122 6.01 -22.75 19.22
N GLU A 123 5.02 -22.55 18.33
CA GLU A 123 5.01 -21.47 17.34
C GLU A 123 5.08 -20.08 17.99
N TYR A 124 4.35 -19.90 19.11
CA TYR A 124 4.45 -18.67 19.90
C TYR A 124 5.87 -18.44 20.41
N SER A 125 6.48 -19.48 21.02
CA SER A 125 7.84 -19.38 21.56
C SER A 125 8.83 -18.99 20.47
N ASP A 126 8.82 -19.71 19.35
CA ASP A 126 9.72 -19.48 18.24
C ASP A 126 9.56 -18.05 17.67
N ALA A 127 8.33 -17.66 17.33
CA ALA A 127 8.05 -16.34 16.75
C ALA A 127 8.29 -15.18 17.75
N ASN A 128 8.11 -15.42 19.06
CA ASN A 128 8.30 -14.38 20.07
C ASN A 128 9.77 -14.05 20.30
N TYR A 129 10.64 -15.08 20.29
CA TYR A 129 12.08 -14.92 20.49
C TYR A 129 12.85 -14.65 19.19
N GLU A 130 12.22 -14.86 18.05
CA GLU A 130 12.83 -14.61 16.76
C GLU A 130 13.21 -13.13 16.59
N LYS A 131 14.47 -12.91 16.17
CA LYS A 131 14.99 -11.58 15.96
C LYS A 131 14.53 -11.05 14.60
N ILE A 132 13.67 -10.06 14.62
CA ILE A 132 13.25 -9.35 13.40
C ILE A 132 14.42 -8.51 12.86
N VAL A 133 14.90 -8.86 11.68
CA VAL A 133 15.97 -8.14 11.00
C VAL A 133 15.42 -7.43 9.78
N LEU A 134 15.29 -6.11 9.87
CA LEU A 134 14.90 -5.30 8.73
C LEU A 134 16.05 -5.29 7.69
N LYS A 135 15.70 -5.60 6.47
CA LYS A 135 16.56 -5.51 5.29
C LYS A 135 15.87 -4.58 4.28
N PRO A 136 15.76 -3.28 4.60
CA PRO A 136 15.05 -2.38 3.70
C PRO A 136 15.72 -2.49 2.34
N ALA A 137 14.90 -2.73 1.32
CA ALA A 137 15.39 -2.72 -0.04
C ALA A 137 16.14 -1.41 -0.21
N GLN A 138 17.43 -1.48 -0.47
CA GLN A 138 18.16 -0.28 -0.87
C GLN A 138 17.36 0.28 -2.02
N ALA A 139 16.93 1.54 -1.89
CA ALA A 139 16.30 2.22 -3.00
C ALA A 139 17.23 2.01 -4.18
N ILE A 140 16.80 1.14 -5.09
CA ILE A 140 17.61 0.85 -6.27
C ILE A 140 17.66 2.19 -6.99
N LYS A 141 18.74 2.94 -6.79
CA LYS A 141 19.08 4.13 -7.58
C LYS A 141 19.49 3.69 -9.00
N THR A 142 18.77 2.75 -9.55
CA THR A 142 18.78 2.49 -10.99
C THR A 142 17.76 3.43 -11.63
N GLN A 143 17.99 4.73 -11.46
CA GLN A 143 17.52 5.69 -12.44
C GLN A 143 18.39 5.50 -13.69
N ASN A 144 18.18 4.38 -14.38
CA ASN A 144 18.64 4.35 -15.75
C ASN A 144 17.57 5.09 -16.58
N TYR A 145 18.00 5.74 -17.65
CA TYR A 145 17.15 6.51 -18.56
C TYR A 145 15.90 5.70 -18.97
N MET A 146 16.01 4.40 -19.15
CA MET A 146 14.96 3.52 -19.63
C MET A 146 13.86 3.28 -18.59
N THR A 147 14.20 3.05 -17.33
CA THR A 147 13.21 2.92 -16.24
C THR A 147 12.49 4.22 -15.97
N THR A 148 13.21 5.35 -16.00
CA THR A 148 12.62 6.68 -15.84
C THR A 148 11.66 6.99 -16.99
N TYR A 149 12.03 6.63 -18.21
CA TYR A 149 11.19 6.79 -19.38
C TYR A 149 9.94 5.91 -19.32
N ALA A 150 10.08 4.62 -18.97
CA ALA A 150 8.96 3.70 -18.81
C ALA A 150 7.96 4.18 -17.75
N VAL A 151 8.44 4.67 -16.61
CA VAL A 151 7.59 5.26 -15.55
C VAL A 151 6.88 6.51 -16.06
N SER A 152 7.59 7.41 -16.77
CA SER A 152 6.98 8.62 -17.34
C SER A 152 5.89 8.27 -18.36
N CYS A 153 6.12 7.28 -19.23
CA CYS A 153 5.12 6.81 -20.19
C CYS A 153 3.89 6.21 -19.48
N ALA A 154 4.10 5.39 -18.45
CA ALA A 154 3.02 4.81 -17.68
C ALA A 154 2.22 5.86 -16.90
N THR A 155 2.89 6.88 -16.34
CA THR A 155 2.23 8.02 -15.68
C THR A 155 1.31 8.75 -16.67
N LYS A 156 1.82 9.09 -17.87
CA LYS A 156 1.02 9.75 -18.90
C LYS A 156 -0.14 8.89 -19.40
N ALA A 157 0.07 7.59 -19.55
CA ALA A 157 -1.00 6.66 -19.91
C ALA A 157 -2.11 6.65 -18.85
N LEU A 158 -1.74 6.67 -17.58
CA LEU A 158 -2.70 6.74 -16.46
C LEU A 158 -3.44 8.09 -16.41
N MET A 159 -2.76 9.21 -16.68
CA MET A 159 -3.40 10.52 -16.82
C MET A 159 -4.45 10.50 -17.94
N LYS A 160 -4.10 9.94 -19.10
CA LYS A 160 -5.03 9.80 -20.23
C LYS A 160 -6.23 8.93 -19.87
N ALA A 161 -6.02 7.82 -19.15
CA ALA A 161 -7.09 6.95 -18.69
C ALA A 161 -8.03 7.64 -17.67
N ARG A 162 -7.53 8.66 -16.95
CA ARG A 162 -8.33 9.53 -16.07
C ARG A 162 -8.98 10.71 -16.79
N GLY A 163 -8.92 10.76 -18.12
CA GLY A 163 -9.57 11.78 -18.95
C GLY A 163 -8.76 13.04 -19.21
N PHE A 164 -7.46 13.05 -18.88
CA PHE A 164 -6.62 14.20 -19.15
C PHE A 164 -6.27 14.27 -20.65
N GLU A 165 -6.51 15.44 -21.26
CA GLU A 165 -6.19 15.72 -22.65
C GLU A 165 -4.88 16.49 -22.77
N PHE A 166 -3.91 15.90 -23.48
CA PHE A 166 -2.61 16.54 -23.71
C PHE A 166 -2.74 17.61 -24.79
N LYS A 167 -2.51 18.88 -24.43
CA LYS A 167 -2.51 20.03 -25.34
C LYS A 167 -1.08 20.49 -25.62
N TYR A 168 -0.82 20.82 -26.87
CA TYR A 168 0.50 21.32 -27.34
C TYR A 168 0.44 22.77 -27.87
N LYS A 169 -0.76 23.35 -27.96
CA LYS A 169 -0.98 24.71 -28.38
C LYS A 169 -1.95 25.41 -27.43
N PHE A 170 -1.62 26.62 -27.04
CA PHE A 170 -2.40 27.44 -26.11
C PHE A 170 -2.73 28.78 -26.77
N LYS A 171 -3.87 29.36 -26.43
CA LYS A 171 -4.33 30.63 -26.98
C LYS A 171 -3.63 31.81 -26.33
N ASN A 172 -3.26 31.69 -25.05
CA ASN A 172 -2.60 32.73 -24.26
C ASN A 172 -1.80 32.11 -23.10
N ASP A 173 -1.00 32.92 -22.41
CA ASP A 173 -0.15 32.50 -21.28
C ASP A 173 -0.96 32.10 -20.06
N GLU A 174 -2.16 32.61 -19.86
CA GLU A 174 -3.03 32.28 -18.75
C GLU A 174 -3.59 30.85 -18.90
N GLU A 175 -4.07 30.50 -20.10
CA GLU A 175 -4.51 29.14 -20.42
C GLU A 175 -3.38 28.14 -20.22
N LYS A 176 -2.15 28.49 -20.64
CA LYS A 176 -0.98 27.65 -20.44
C LYS A 176 -0.66 27.45 -18.97
N LYS A 177 -0.65 28.49 -18.14
CA LYS A 177 -0.40 28.40 -16.71
C LYS A 177 -1.42 27.53 -15.99
N GLN A 178 -2.69 27.66 -16.37
CA GLN A 178 -3.74 26.82 -15.79
C GLN A 178 -3.57 25.36 -16.18
N TYR A 179 -3.26 25.10 -17.45
CA TYR A 179 -2.96 23.74 -17.94
C TYR A 179 -1.74 23.13 -17.23
N ASP A 180 -0.63 23.87 -17.12
CA ASP A 180 0.58 23.41 -16.46
C ASP A 180 0.31 23.04 -15.00
N LYS A 181 -0.46 23.86 -14.28
CA LYS A 181 -0.86 23.58 -12.88
C LYS A 181 -1.72 22.31 -12.76
N GLU A 182 -2.65 22.11 -13.68
CA GLU A 182 -3.50 20.90 -13.70
C GLU A 182 -2.69 19.67 -14.11
N TYR A 183 -1.79 19.84 -15.08
CA TYR A 183 -0.86 18.78 -15.51
C TYR A 183 0.03 18.33 -14.36
N ASP A 184 0.72 19.24 -13.67
CA ASP A 184 1.65 18.91 -12.60
C ASP A 184 0.94 18.20 -11.45
N LYS A 185 -0.22 18.72 -11.04
CA LYS A 185 -1.03 18.08 -10.00
C LYS A 185 -1.43 16.65 -10.35
N LEU A 186 -1.99 16.45 -11.54
CA LEU A 186 -2.45 15.13 -11.97
C LEU A 186 -1.29 14.20 -12.29
N TYR A 187 -0.16 14.74 -12.78
CA TYR A 187 1.07 13.97 -13.00
C TYR A 187 1.59 13.40 -11.68
N ASP A 188 1.70 14.22 -10.63
CA ASP A 188 2.16 13.78 -9.32
C ASP A 188 1.22 12.75 -8.69
N GLU A 189 -0.09 12.94 -8.80
CA GLU A 189 -1.09 11.96 -8.34
C GLU A 189 -0.96 10.63 -9.07
N CYS A 190 -0.84 10.65 -10.39
CA CYS A 190 -0.69 9.44 -11.20
C CYS A 190 0.65 8.76 -10.99
N HIS A 191 1.73 9.54 -10.90
CA HIS A 191 3.08 9.04 -10.63
C HIS A 191 3.14 8.33 -9.28
N ASN A 192 2.59 8.94 -8.22
CA ASN A 192 2.50 8.31 -6.90
C ASN A 192 1.63 7.05 -6.93
N SER A 193 0.53 7.06 -7.69
CA SER A 193 -0.33 5.90 -7.86
C SER A 193 0.40 4.71 -8.47
N LEU A 194 1.35 4.92 -9.40
CA LEU A 194 2.14 3.82 -9.97
C LEU A 194 2.98 3.08 -8.93
N TYR A 195 3.51 3.79 -7.94
CA TYR A 195 4.33 3.19 -6.88
C TYR A 195 3.50 2.59 -5.75
N THR A 196 2.30 3.10 -5.53
CA THR A 196 1.47 2.74 -4.38
C THR A 196 0.26 1.87 -4.74
N GLY A 197 -0.15 1.86 -6.01
CA GLY A 197 -1.36 1.21 -6.50
C GLY A 197 -1.17 -0.22 -7.02
N GLY A 198 0.01 -0.83 -6.83
CA GLY A 198 0.26 -2.21 -7.25
C GLY A 198 0.31 -2.42 -8.77
N TYR A 199 0.48 -1.37 -9.56
CA TYR A 199 0.60 -1.45 -11.01
C TYR A 199 1.83 -2.25 -11.45
N ARG A 200 1.67 -3.01 -12.55
CA ARG A 200 2.78 -3.66 -13.24
C ARG A 200 3.02 -2.96 -14.57
N ILE A 201 4.25 -2.50 -14.79
CA ILE A 201 4.64 -1.85 -16.04
C ILE A 201 5.35 -2.91 -16.90
N TYR A 202 4.75 -3.25 -18.03
CA TYR A 202 5.35 -4.14 -19.01
C TYR A 202 6.02 -3.30 -20.10
N THR A 203 7.30 -3.61 -20.35
CA THR A 203 8.08 -2.94 -21.41
C THR A 203 8.56 -3.95 -22.43
N SER A 204 8.84 -3.52 -23.65
CA SER A 204 9.48 -4.33 -24.67
C SER A 204 11.00 -4.48 -24.49
N LEU A 205 11.56 -3.91 -23.41
CA LEU A 205 12.98 -3.92 -23.11
C LEU A 205 13.43 -5.28 -22.59
N THR A 206 14.52 -5.77 -23.09
CA THR A 206 15.17 -7.01 -22.61
C THR A 206 16.25 -6.69 -21.57
N LYS A 207 16.58 -7.67 -20.69
CA LYS A 207 17.65 -7.52 -19.69
C LYS A 207 19.01 -7.16 -20.28
N LYS A 208 19.24 -7.42 -21.58
CA LYS A 208 20.49 -7.05 -22.26
C LYS A 208 20.55 -5.57 -22.67
N GLN A 209 19.40 -4.86 -22.61
CA GLN A 209 19.27 -3.45 -22.97
C GLN A 209 19.19 -2.53 -21.74
N GLN A 210 19.24 -3.11 -20.54
CA GLN A 210 19.36 -2.43 -19.25
C GLN A 210 20.82 -2.34 -18.80
#